data_cbc68453a286e536255c1674764e17e5
#
_entry.id   cbc68453a286e536255c1674764e17e5
#
_cell.length_a   1.000
_cell.length_b   1.000
_cell.length_c   1.000
_cell.angle_alpha   90.00
_cell.angle_beta   90.00
_cell.angle_gamma   90.00
#
_symmetry.space_group_name_H-M   'P 1'
#
loop_
_entity.id
_entity.type
_entity.pdbx_description
1 polymer ?
#
loop_
_entity_poly.entity_id
_entity_poly.type
_entity_poly.pdbx_seq_one_letter_code
_entity_poly.pdbx_strand_id
1 'polypeptide(L)'
;MAKVEIKQPVVDEIKGHIEKAQSAVLVDYRGLTVAEDTELRKQLREAGIVYKVCKNTMMKRAFEGTDFAQLDEYLEGPSAIAISKDDATAPARIICKFAKTAQALEVKAGVVEGTVYDANGVAELSKVPSREELLSKLLGSLQSPITNLARVLNQIAEQNGAPAEAAAEE
;
A
#
# COMPACT_ATOMS: atom_id res chain seq x y z
N MET A 1 -14.80 28.82 -23.36
CA MET A 1 -15.14 28.80 -21.92
C MET A 1 -15.83 27.53 -21.45
N ALA A 2 -16.49 26.76 -22.32
CA ALA A 2 -17.23 25.53 -21.95
C ALA A 2 -16.44 24.32 -21.45
N LYS A 3 -15.12 24.40 -21.33
CA LYS A 3 -14.29 23.25 -20.89
C LYS A 3 -13.94 23.23 -19.40
N VAL A 4 -14.26 24.27 -18.66
CA VAL A 4 -13.94 24.36 -17.21
C VAL A 4 -15.04 23.63 -16.42
N GLU A 5 -16.30 23.84 -16.77
CA GLU A 5 -17.45 23.21 -16.09
C GLU A 5 -17.43 21.66 -16.13
N ILE A 6 -16.92 21.09 -17.22
CA ILE A 6 -16.78 19.64 -17.36
C ILE A 6 -15.60 19.08 -16.53
N LYS A 7 -14.60 19.92 -16.25
CA LYS A 7 -13.38 19.50 -15.56
C LYS A 7 -13.46 19.68 -14.06
N GLN A 8 -14.25 20.65 -13.59
CA GLN A 8 -14.44 20.89 -12.16
C GLN A 8 -14.96 19.65 -11.41
N PRO A 9 -16.00 18.93 -11.84
CA PRO A 9 -16.50 17.80 -11.09
C PRO A 9 -15.45 16.68 -10.96
N VAL A 10 -14.56 16.52 -11.96
CA VAL A 10 -13.46 15.54 -11.85
C VAL A 10 -12.41 15.97 -10.81
N VAL A 11 -12.09 17.26 -10.75
CA VAL A 11 -11.17 17.80 -9.73
C VAL A 11 -11.80 17.69 -8.35
N ASP A 12 -13.08 17.99 -8.22
CA ASP A 12 -13.81 17.91 -6.95
C ASP A 12 -13.93 16.45 -6.46
N GLU A 13 -14.12 15.50 -7.39
CA GLU A 13 -14.11 14.07 -7.06
C GLU A 13 -12.73 13.63 -6.56
N ILE A 14 -11.65 14.07 -7.20
CA ILE A 14 -10.28 13.75 -6.78
C ILE A 14 -10.00 14.40 -5.41
N LYS A 15 -10.40 15.65 -5.20
CA LYS A 15 -10.29 16.33 -3.90
C LYS A 15 -10.99 15.56 -2.79
N GLY A 16 -12.24 15.14 -3.02
CA GLY A 16 -12.99 14.36 -2.04
C GLY A 16 -12.39 12.98 -1.72
N HIS A 17 -11.58 12.42 -2.64
CA HIS A 17 -10.79 11.22 -2.33
C HIS A 17 -9.52 11.54 -1.57
N ILE A 18 -8.83 12.64 -1.91
CA ILE A 18 -7.57 13.08 -1.31
C ILE A 18 -7.77 13.54 0.14
N GLU A 19 -8.83 14.30 0.43
CA GLU A 19 -9.13 14.77 1.79
C GLU A 19 -9.28 13.65 2.83
N LYS A 20 -9.68 12.47 2.37
CA LYS A 20 -9.84 11.27 3.21
C LYS A 20 -8.71 10.27 3.05
N ALA A 21 -7.68 10.62 2.28
CA ALA A 21 -6.60 9.71 1.94
C ALA A 21 -5.51 9.74 3.01
N GLN A 22 -5.06 8.56 3.42
CA GLN A 22 -3.85 8.40 4.24
C GLN A 22 -2.59 8.32 3.38
N SER A 23 -2.73 7.83 2.14
CA SER A 23 -1.60 7.73 1.21
C SER A 23 -2.04 7.88 -0.24
N ALA A 24 -1.12 8.40 -1.04
CA ALA A 24 -1.24 8.49 -2.49
C ALA A 24 0.08 8.11 -3.15
N VAL A 25 0.02 7.24 -4.17
CA VAL A 25 1.19 6.82 -4.94
C VAL A 25 0.99 7.16 -6.39
N LEU A 26 1.98 7.83 -6.99
CA LEU A 26 2.04 8.17 -8.41
C LEU A 26 2.81 7.09 -9.17
N VAL A 27 2.23 6.63 -10.28
CA VAL A 27 2.82 5.61 -11.15
C VAL A 27 2.75 6.03 -12.61
N ASP A 28 3.73 5.59 -13.40
CA ASP A 28 3.68 5.61 -14.85
C ASP A 28 3.09 4.28 -15.34
N TYR A 29 2.01 4.37 -16.10
CA TYR A 29 1.29 3.20 -16.62
C TYR A 29 1.64 2.88 -18.07
N ARG A 30 2.58 3.59 -18.67
CA ARG A 30 3.00 3.36 -20.06
C ARG A 30 3.62 1.99 -20.23
N GLY A 31 3.26 1.35 -21.34
CA GLY A 31 3.79 0.04 -21.70
C GLY A 31 3.03 -1.14 -21.10
N LEU A 32 2.06 -0.91 -20.23
CA LEU A 32 1.18 -1.97 -19.75
C LEU A 32 0.23 -2.44 -20.85
N THR A 33 0.02 -3.73 -20.93
CA THR A 33 -1.03 -4.31 -21.75
C THR A 33 -2.40 -4.10 -21.10
N VAL A 34 -3.46 -4.16 -21.90
CA VAL A 34 -4.85 -4.02 -21.38
C VAL A 34 -5.18 -5.09 -20.35
N ALA A 35 -4.64 -6.30 -20.51
CA ALA A 35 -4.82 -7.39 -19.55
C ALA A 35 -4.18 -7.07 -18.22
N GLU A 36 -2.94 -6.60 -18.22
CA GLU A 36 -2.18 -6.22 -17.02
C GLU A 36 -2.85 -5.03 -16.29
N ASP A 37 -3.27 -3.97 -17.02
CA ASP A 37 -3.95 -2.83 -16.39
C ASP A 37 -5.29 -3.25 -15.76
N THR A 38 -6.02 -4.18 -16.41
CA THR A 38 -7.27 -4.71 -15.87
C THR A 38 -7.03 -5.51 -14.57
N GLU A 39 -5.99 -6.32 -14.55
CA GLU A 39 -5.61 -7.09 -13.37
C GLU A 39 -5.13 -6.19 -12.23
N LEU A 40 -4.29 -5.18 -12.52
CA LEU A 40 -3.86 -4.18 -11.56
C LEU A 40 -5.07 -3.45 -10.94
N ARG A 41 -6.00 -2.99 -11.76
CA ARG A 41 -7.23 -2.34 -11.30
C ARG A 41 -8.09 -3.24 -10.42
N LYS A 42 -8.15 -4.53 -10.75
CA LYS A 42 -8.87 -5.52 -9.95
C LYS A 42 -8.24 -5.67 -8.57
N GLN A 43 -6.93 -5.90 -8.50
CA GLN A 43 -6.20 -6.04 -7.23
C GLN A 43 -6.29 -4.78 -6.36
N LEU A 44 -6.18 -3.59 -6.95
CA LEU A 44 -6.31 -2.32 -6.22
C LEU A 44 -7.74 -2.12 -5.69
N ARG A 45 -8.76 -2.48 -6.47
CA ARG A 45 -10.16 -2.39 -6.05
C ARG A 45 -10.49 -3.36 -4.93
N GLU A 46 -9.97 -4.59 -4.98
CA GLU A 46 -10.13 -5.59 -3.92
C GLU A 46 -9.52 -5.13 -2.59
N ALA A 47 -8.45 -4.32 -2.67
CA ALA A 47 -7.81 -3.69 -1.51
C ALA A 47 -8.44 -2.34 -1.09
N GLY A 48 -9.55 -1.91 -1.70
CA GLY A 48 -10.22 -0.65 -1.38
C GLY A 48 -9.48 0.61 -1.88
N ILE A 49 -8.51 0.45 -2.78
CA ILE A 49 -7.69 1.54 -3.31
C ILE A 49 -8.35 2.12 -4.56
N VAL A 50 -8.47 3.45 -4.58
CA VAL A 50 -8.98 4.18 -5.75
C VAL A 50 -7.83 4.44 -6.72
N TYR A 51 -7.89 3.82 -7.89
CA TYR A 51 -6.92 4.03 -8.95
C TYR A 51 -7.55 4.82 -10.10
N LYS A 52 -6.97 5.99 -10.40
CA LYS A 52 -7.44 6.87 -11.48
C LYS A 52 -6.29 7.40 -12.32
N VAL A 53 -6.53 7.43 -13.63
CA VAL A 53 -5.66 8.10 -14.59
C VAL A 53 -6.24 9.48 -14.88
N CYS A 54 -5.50 10.52 -14.54
CA CYS A 54 -5.94 11.90 -14.72
C CYS A 54 -4.85 12.75 -15.38
N LYS A 55 -5.24 13.88 -15.94
CA LYS A 55 -4.27 14.85 -16.47
C LYS A 55 -3.51 15.50 -15.31
N ASN A 56 -2.19 15.65 -15.46
CA ASN A 56 -1.32 16.26 -14.44
C ASN A 56 -1.83 17.64 -13.98
N THR A 57 -2.33 18.46 -14.90
CA THR A 57 -2.90 19.78 -14.56
C THR A 57 -4.17 19.71 -13.70
N MET A 58 -4.92 18.61 -13.74
CA MET A 58 -6.07 18.40 -12.86
C MET A 58 -5.62 17.90 -11.49
N MET A 59 -4.61 17.02 -11.46
CA MET A 59 -4.01 16.54 -10.22
C MET A 59 -3.36 17.69 -9.44
N LYS A 60 -2.58 18.58 -10.12
CA LYS A 60 -2.01 19.78 -9.49
C LYS A 60 -3.07 20.63 -8.79
N ARG A 61 -4.18 20.93 -9.48
CA ARG A 61 -5.29 21.69 -8.89
C ARG A 61 -6.00 20.97 -7.75
N ALA A 62 -6.01 19.65 -7.78
CA ALA A 62 -6.60 18.85 -6.70
C ALA A 62 -5.68 18.80 -5.47
N PHE A 63 -4.37 18.87 -5.66
CA PHE A 63 -3.36 18.86 -4.60
C PHE A 63 -3.17 20.23 -3.94
N GLU A 64 -3.55 21.32 -4.63
CA GLU A 64 -3.48 22.69 -4.07
C GLU A 64 -4.22 22.75 -2.72
N GLY A 65 -3.47 23.08 -1.66
CA GLY A 65 -3.99 23.22 -0.30
C GLY A 65 -4.04 21.91 0.52
N THR A 66 -3.41 20.84 0.02
CA THR A 66 -3.27 19.58 0.74
C THR A 66 -1.78 19.21 0.92
N ASP A 67 -1.49 18.29 1.84
CA ASP A 67 -0.13 17.78 2.08
C ASP A 67 0.47 17.09 0.84
N PHE A 68 -0.36 16.76 -0.13
CA PHE A 68 0.02 16.13 -1.39
C PHE A 68 0.57 17.12 -2.44
N ALA A 69 0.59 18.43 -2.17
CA ALA A 69 1.16 19.45 -3.05
C ALA A 69 2.65 19.20 -3.37
N GLN A 70 3.37 18.51 -2.49
CA GLN A 70 4.76 18.12 -2.69
C GLN A 70 4.96 17.11 -3.83
N LEU A 71 3.90 16.42 -4.29
CA LEU A 71 3.95 15.54 -5.45
C LEU A 71 3.98 16.29 -6.79
N ASP A 72 3.79 17.61 -6.79
CA ASP A 72 3.75 18.42 -8.02
C ASP A 72 5.04 18.35 -8.83
N GLU A 73 6.19 18.20 -8.16
CA GLU A 73 7.50 18.04 -8.80
C GLU A 73 7.61 16.72 -9.59
N TYR A 74 6.89 15.68 -9.17
CA TYR A 74 6.91 14.35 -9.79
C TYR A 74 5.81 14.15 -10.84
N LEU A 75 4.95 15.18 -11.08
CA LEU A 75 3.89 15.13 -12.08
C LEU A 75 4.40 15.44 -13.50
N GLU A 76 5.44 14.72 -13.93
CA GLU A 76 5.95 14.78 -15.30
C GLU A 76 5.53 13.55 -16.09
N GLY A 77 5.20 13.73 -17.37
CA GLY A 77 4.75 12.65 -18.26
C GLY A 77 3.39 12.03 -17.87
N PRO A 78 3.04 10.85 -18.37
CA PRO A 78 1.80 10.17 -18.03
C PRO A 78 1.85 9.71 -16.58
N SER A 79 0.77 9.98 -15.87
CA SER A 79 0.68 9.67 -14.44
C SER A 79 -0.69 9.11 -14.09
N ALA A 80 -0.69 8.05 -13.32
CA ALA A 80 -1.87 7.55 -12.63
C ALA A 80 -1.66 7.69 -11.13
N ILE A 81 -2.74 7.90 -10.41
CA ILE A 81 -2.74 8.03 -8.96
C ILE A 81 -3.50 6.86 -8.33
N ALA A 82 -2.88 6.24 -7.33
CA ALA A 82 -3.50 5.26 -6.46
C ALA A 82 -3.66 5.86 -5.06
N ILE A 83 -4.89 5.96 -4.59
CA ILE A 83 -5.26 6.62 -3.33
C ILE A 83 -5.81 5.57 -2.38
N SER A 84 -5.26 5.47 -1.17
CA SER A 84 -5.80 4.64 -0.09
C SER A 84 -6.34 5.47 1.05
N LYS A 85 -7.44 4.98 1.66
CA LYS A 85 -8.12 5.61 2.79
C LYS A 85 -7.85 4.89 4.11
N ASP A 86 -7.72 3.57 4.06
CA ASP A 86 -7.70 2.72 5.26
C ASP A 86 -6.28 2.26 5.61
N ASP A 87 -5.52 1.81 4.61
CA ASP A 87 -4.15 1.30 4.80
C ASP A 87 -3.15 2.17 4.03
N ALA A 88 -2.29 2.86 4.76
CA ALA A 88 -1.29 3.77 4.21
C ALA A 88 -0.25 3.06 3.33
N THR A 89 0.05 1.78 3.60
CA THR A 89 1.10 1.02 2.89
C THR A 89 0.56 0.15 1.75
N ALA A 90 -0.76 -0.10 1.71
CA ALA A 90 -1.37 -0.99 0.72
C ALA A 90 -1.09 -0.61 -0.74
N PRO A 91 -1.18 0.68 -1.17
CA PRO A 91 -0.89 1.05 -2.55
C PRO A 91 0.56 0.73 -2.94
N ALA A 92 1.52 1.10 -2.08
CA ALA A 92 2.94 0.85 -2.32
C ALA A 92 3.21 -0.65 -2.46
N ARG A 93 2.65 -1.46 -1.57
CA ARG A 93 2.83 -2.92 -1.57
C ARG A 93 2.29 -3.59 -2.83
N ILE A 94 1.04 -3.26 -3.22
CA ILE A 94 0.40 -3.87 -4.40
C ILE A 94 1.12 -3.43 -5.67
N ILE A 95 1.39 -2.13 -5.82
CA ILE A 95 2.04 -1.58 -7.01
C ILE A 95 3.46 -2.14 -7.17
N CYS A 96 4.27 -2.16 -6.10
CA CYS A 96 5.62 -2.72 -6.16
C CYS A 96 5.62 -4.25 -6.38
N LYS A 97 4.61 -4.97 -5.86
CA LYS A 97 4.45 -6.40 -6.16
C LYS A 97 4.12 -6.61 -7.64
N PHE A 98 3.24 -5.79 -8.18
CA PHE A 98 2.84 -5.86 -9.58
C PHE A 98 3.96 -5.41 -10.53
N ALA A 99 4.75 -4.40 -10.16
CA ALA A 99 5.91 -3.94 -10.92
C ALA A 99 6.98 -5.02 -11.10
N LYS A 100 7.07 -6.01 -10.20
CA LYS A 100 7.95 -7.18 -10.37
C LYS A 100 7.46 -8.12 -11.45
N THR A 101 6.16 -8.16 -11.71
CA THR A 101 5.54 -9.00 -12.76
C THR A 101 5.49 -8.25 -14.09
N ALA A 102 5.11 -6.98 -14.05
CA ALA A 102 5.00 -6.10 -15.21
C ALA A 102 6.10 -5.04 -15.17
N GLN A 103 7.22 -5.27 -15.87
CA GLN A 103 8.39 -4.38 -15.89
C GLN A 103 8.10 -2.98 -16.47
N ALA A 104 6.97 -2.81 -17.14
CA ALA A 104 6.56 -1.55 -17.73
C ALA A 104 5.96 -0.56 -16.71
N LEU A 105 5.59 -1.03 -15.51
CA LEU A 105 5.03 -0.18 -14.45
C LEU A 105 6.16 0.46 -13.64
N GLU A 106 6.28 1.78 -13.73
CA GLU A 106 7.27 2.53 -12.96
C GLU A 106 6.59 3.34 -11.85
N VAL A 107 7.15 3.24 -10.63
CA VAL A 107 6.73 4.08 -9.50
C VAL A 107 7.52 5.38 -9.55
N LYS A 108 6.83 6.52 -9.53
CA LYS A 108 7.47 7.85 -9.53
C LYS A 108 7.75 8.36 -8.13
N ALA A 109 6.72 8.48 -7.35
CA ALA A 109 6.78 8.95 -5.98
C ALA A 109 5.50 8.56 -5.22
N GLY A 110 5.53 8.68 -3.91
CA GLY A 110 4.36 8.52 -3.07
C GLY A 110 4.38 9.43 -1.87
N VAL A 111 3.22 9.77 -1.37
CA VAL A 111 3.05 10.46 -0.08
C VAL A 111 2.31 9.53 0.85
N VAL A 112 2.88 9.35 2.03
CA VAL A 112 2.29 8.55 3.10
C VAL A 112 2.30 9.39 4.36
N GLU A 113 1.13 9.64 4.93
CA GLU A 113 0.95 10.46 6.16
C GLU A 113 1.66 11.83 6.08
N GLY A 114 1.58 12.51 4.91
CA GLY A 114 2.21 13.81 4.69
C GLY A 114 3.71 13.79 4.40
N THR A 115 4.36 12.62 4.41
CA THR A 115 5.77 12.47 4.07
C THR A 115 5.93 12.00 2.63
N VAL A 116 6.77 12.69 1.84
CA VAL A 116 7.08 12.31 0.46
C VAL A 116 8.16 11.23 0.43
N TYR A 117 7.94 10.24 -0.38
CA TYR A 117 8.86 9.15 -0.66
C TYR A 117 9.14 9.06 -2.15
N ASP A 118 10.40 9.04 -2.52
CA ASP A 118 10.85 8.75 -3.88
C ASP A 118 10.59 7.28 -4.24
N ALA A 119 10.85 6.91 -5.48
CA ALA A 119 10.68 5.53 -5.97
C ALA A 119 11.35 4.48 -5.07
N ASN A 120 12.56 4.77 -4.57
CA ASN A 120 13.28 3.89 -3.65
C ASN A 120 12.59 3.80 -2.28
N GLY A 121 12.13 4.93 -1.75
CA GLY A 121 11.39 4.98 -0.49
C GLY A 121 10.06 4.22 -0.57
N VAL A 122 9.33 4.34 -1.68
CA VAL A 122 8.10 3.56 -1.93
C VAL A 122 8.42 2.05 -2.01
N ALA A 123 9.56 1.68 -2.60
CA ALA A 123 10.00 0.29 -2.64
C ALA A 123 10.36 -0.25 -1.23
N GLU A 124 10.88 0.57 -0.34
CA GLU A 124 11.10 0.22 1.07
C GLU A 124 9.78 0.09 1.82
N LEU A 125 8.85 1.03 1.63
CA LEU A 125 7.50 0.96 2.19
C LEU A 125 6.75 -0.31 1.75
N SER A 126 7.00 -0.79 0.53
CA SER A 126 6.37 -2.02 0.04
C SER A 126 6.77 -3.29 0.84
N LYS A 127 7.88 -3.24 1.57
CA LYS A 127 8.33 -4.35 2.43
C LYS A 127 7.60 -4.36 3.78
N VAL A 128 6.95 -3.26 4.15
CA VAL A 128 6.19 -3.15 5.40
C VAL A 128 4.88 -3.95 5.26
N PRO A 129 4.64 -4.93 6.16
CA PRO A 129 3.40 -5.71 6.14
C PRO A 129 2.19 -4.86 6.47
N SER A 130 0.99 -5.42 6.29
CA SER A 130 -0.25 -4.77 6.68
C SER A 130 -0.33 -4.53 8.19
N ARG A 131 -1.18 -3.60 8.61
CA ARG A 131 -1.43 -3.33 10.03
C ARG A 131 -1.81 -4.58 10.81
N GLU A 132 -2.64 -5.43 10.20
CA GLU A 132 -3.09 -6.68 10.83
C GLU A 132 -1.94 -7.68 10.98
N GLU A 133 -1.08 -7.81 9.98
CA GLU A 133 0.11 -8.66 10.05
C GLU A 133 1.12 -8.15 11.09
N LEU A 134 1.29 -6.82 11.21
CA LEU A 134 2.15 -6.21 12.24
C LEU A 134 1.61 -6.49 13.64
N LEU A 135 0.31 -6.33 13.85
CA LEU A 135 -0.35 -6.67 15.11
C LEU A 135 -0.22 -8.16 15.43
N SER A 136 -0.43 -9.03 14.44
CA SER A 136 -0.22 -10.48 14.60
C SER A 136 1.21 -10.82 15.00
N LYS A 137 2.20 -10.23 14.34
CA LYS A 137 3.63 -10.40 14.69
C LYS A 137 3.94 -9.88 16.09
N LEU A 138 3.38 -8.75 16.47
CA LEU A 138 3.56 -8.19 17.82
C LEU A 138 2.98 -9.14 18.87
N LEU A 139 1.75 -9.61 18.69
CA LEU A 139 1.12 -10.57 19.61
C LEU A 139 1.90 -11.87 19.67
N GLY A 140 2.35 -12.39 18.52
CA GLY A 140 3.22 -13.57 18.46
C GLY A 140 4.54 -13.38 19.21
N SER A 141 5.15 -12.20 19.09
CA SER A 141 6.39 -11.91 19.80
C SER A 141 6.21 -11.81 21.32
N LEU A 142 5.06 -11.32 21.79
CA LEU A 142 4.72 -11.28 23.21
C LEU A 142 4.45 -12.68 23.80
N GLN A 143 3.87 -13.58 23.00
CA GLN A 143 3.65 -14.98 23.42
C GLN A 143 4.88 -15.86 23.25
N SER A 144 5.84 -15.46 22.41
CA SER A 144 7.03 -16.26 22.08
C SER A 144 7.83 -16.73 23.29
N PRO A 145 8.11 -15.91 24.35
CA PRO A 145 8.84 -16.37 25.52
C PRO A 145 8.14 -17.55 26.23
N ILE A 146 6.82 -17.50 26.35
CA ILE A 146 6.03 -18.52 27.04
C ILE A 146 6.01 -19.82 26.22
N THR A 147 5.74 -19.70 24.91
CA THR A 147 5.76 -20.85 24.00
C THR A 147 7.13 -21.48 23.85
N ASN A 148 8.19 -20.69 23.85
CA ASN A 148 9.55 -21.21 23.80
C ASN A 148 9.93 -21.93 25.10
N LEU A 149 9.51 -21.42 26.26
CA LEU A 149 9.70 -22.10 27.52
C LEU A 149 8.99 -23.47 27.54
N ALA A 150 7.71 -23.50 27.14
CA ALA A 150 6.95 -24.74 27.03
C ALA A 150 7.59 -25.74 26.07
N ARG A 151 8.09 -25.27 24.91
CA ARG A 151 8.79 -26.09 23.93
C ARG A 151 10.07 -26.69 24.51
N VAL A 152 10.87 -25.90 25.22
CA VAL A 152 12.12 -26.39 25.87
C VAL A 152 11.81 -27.40 26.94
N LEU A 153 10.77 -27.17 27.75
CA LEU A 153 10.33 -28.14 28.76
C LEU A 153 9.88 -29.46 28.14
N ASN A 154 9.11 -29.40 27.06
CA ASN A 154 8.72 -30.60 26.32
C ASN A 154 9.92 -31.34 25.72
N GLN A 155 10.87 -30.65 25.14
CA GLN A 155 12.11 -31.24 24.62
C GLN A 155 12.91 -31.94 25.72
N ILE A 156 13.01 -31.33 26.90
CA ILE A 156 13.68 -31.95 28.05
C ILE A 156 12.93 -33.17 28.52
N ALA A 157 11.59 -33.14 28.56
CA ALA A 157 10.75 -34.27 28.92
C ALA A 157 10.92 -35.43 27.93
N GLU A 158 10.92 -35.16 26.63
CA GLU A 158 11.16 -36.16 25.58
C GLU A 158 12.57 -36.76 25.67
N GLN A 159 13.59 -35.97 25.96
CA GLN A 159 14.97 -36.45 26.15
C GLN A 159 15.12 -37.30 27.40
N ASN A 160 14.32 -37.05 28.45
CA ASN A 160 14.33 -37.81 29.70
C ASN A 160 13.38 -39.01 29.68
N GLY A 161 12.74 -39.34 28.54
CA GLY A 161 11.94 -40.54 28.35
C GLY A 161 10.56 -40.49 29.01
N ALA A 162 10.02 -39.32 29.31
CA ALA A 162 8.63 -39.19 29.75
C ALA A 162 7.69 -39.09 28.52
N PRO A 163 6.61 -39.92 28.43
CA PRO A 163 5.67 -39.82 27.33
C PRO A 163 4.92 -38.48 27.37
N ALA A 164 4.79 -37.86 26.19
CA ALA A 164 4.20 -36.54 25.97
C ALA A 164 2.67 -36.48 26.14
N GLU A 165 2.05 -37.35 26.94
CA GLU A 165 0.58 -37.49 27.03
C GLU A 165 -0.08 -36.71 28.19
N ALA A 166 0.65 -35.92 28.98
CA ALA A 166 0.08 -35.33 30.20
C ALA A 166 -0.24 -33.79 30.12
N ALA A 167 -0.19 -33.14 28.94
CA ALA A 167 -0.36 -31.68 28.84
C ALA A 167 -1.52 -31.24 27.91
N ALA A 168 -2.46 -32.11 27.60
CA ALA A 168 -3.61 -31.77 26.72
C ALA A 168 -5.00 -31.89 27.38
N GLU A 169 -5.08 -32.10 28.72
CA GLU A 169 -6.35 -32.05 29.45
C GLU A 169 -6.21 -31.15 30.69
N GLU A 170 -6.42 -29.82 30.51
CA GLU A 170 -7.07 -28.91 31.43
C GLU A 170 -7.43 -27.60 30.74
#